data_99ce7d06b26753656a9fa543e3275bfb
#
_entry.id   99ce7d06b26753656a9fa543e3275bfb
#
_cell.length_a   1.000
_cell.length_b   1.000
_cell.length_c   1.000
_cell.angle_alpha   90.00
_cell.angle_beta   90.00
_cell.angle_gamma   90.00
#
_symmetry.space_group_name_H-M   'P 1'
#
loop_
_entity.id
_entity.type
_entity.pdbx_description
1 polymer ?
#
loop_
_entity_poly.entity_id
_entity_poly.type
_entity_poly.pdbx_seq_one_letter_code
_entity_poly.pdbx_strand_id
1 'polypeptide(L)'
;PHRPRGITVTRSEASDVAARMAQIERDILGRTPEHDIVPTLDRVSAAMTLMGDPQRTFRVIQVTGTNGKTSTTRMIEALCREHGLRTGRFTSPHLHSMRERIAVDGEPVAAEILIERWDEVAPILDLVDARSAVAGESRMTFFEALVALAYAVFADAPVDVAIVEVGMGGTWDATSVAHADVAVVTPIDLDHMHFLGSTVEAIASEKAGIITEGSSAILAAQPDSVAEILIERCEEVGAIRYAVGERLGLDAREVALGGQLLTIRGIAGEYDEIFLPLHGHCLLYTSDAA
;
A
#
# COMPACT_ATOMS: atom_id res chain seq x y z
N PRO A 1 -11.72 33.19 21.22
CA PRO A 1 -12.26 32.04 20.51
C PRO A 1 -12.69 32.47 19.11
N HIS A 2 -11.76 32.40 18.14
CA HIS A 2 -12.06 32.58 16.73
C HIS A 2 -12.49 31.23 16.15
N ARG A 3 -13.78 31.07 15.84
CA ARG A 3 -14.25 30.00 14.96
C ARG A 3 -13.75 30.31 13.54
N PRO A 4 -13.10 29.38 12.82
CA PRO A 4 -12.82 29.58 11.42
C PRO A 4 -14.16 29.72 10.68
N ARG A 5 -14.27 30.72 9.81
CA ARG A 5 -15.41 30.90 8.90
C ARG A 5 -15.42 29.69 7.95
N GLY A 6 -16.46 28.86 8.07
CA GLY A 6 -16.70 27.78 7.11
C GLY A 6 -16.83 28.38 5.72
N ILE A 7 -15.99 27.93 4.79
CA ILE A 7 -16.13 28.24 3.36
C ILE A 7 -17.40 27.51 2.91
N THR A 8 -18.45 28.28 2.59
CA THR A 8 -19.69 27.74 2.06
C THR A 8 -19.47 27.47 0.57
N VAL A 9 -19.15 26.22 0.21
CA VAL A 9 -19.06 25.78 -1.19
C VAL A 9 -20.45 25.93 -1.81
N THR A 10 -20.54 26.60 -2.95
CA THR A 10 -21.82 26.77 -3.66
C THR A 10 -22.22 25.45 -4.32
N ARG A 11 -23.54 25.26 -4.56
CA ARG A 11 -24.05 24.05 -5.23
C ARG A 11 -23.47 23.88 -6.65
N SER A 12 -23.09 24.96 -7.32
CA SER A 12 -22.42 24.93 -8.62
C SER A 12 -20.99 24.40 -8.50
N GLU A 13 -20.21 24.93 -7.57
CA GLU A 13 -18.83 24.47 -7.34
C GLU A 13 -18.76 22.98 -6.96
N ALA A 14 -19.66 22.50 -6.11
CA ALA A 14 -19.75 21.08 -5.77
C ALA A 14 -20.09 20.21 -6.99
N SER A 15 -20.95 20.71 -7.91
CA SER A 15 -21.29 20.00 -9.15
C SER A 15 -20.09 19.93 -10.10
N ASP A 16 -19.30 21.00 -10.20
CA ASP A 16 -18.14 21.08 -11.08
C ASP A 16 -17.02 20.18 -10.59
N VAL A 17 -16.77 20.12 -9.28
CA VAL A 17 -15.82 19.18 -8.64
C VAL A 17 -16.24 17.73 -8.90
N ALA A 18 -17.51 17.39 -8.73
CA ALA A 18 -18.00 16.04 -8.98
C ALA A 18 -17.86 15.65 -10.47
N ALA A 19 -18.16 16.55 -11.39
CA ALA A 19 -18.00 16.31 -12.82
C ALA A 19 -16.53 16.10 -13.22
N ARG A 20 -15.62 16.91 -12.66
CA ARG A 20 -14.17 16.78 -12.90
C ARG A 20 -13.63 15.47 -12.33
N MET A 21 -14.02 15.07 -11.11
CA MET A 21 -13.66 13.78 -10.52
C MET A 21 -14.11 12.62 -11.40
N ALA A 22 -15.36 12.64 -11.86
CA ALA A 22 -15.88 11.60 -12.76
C ALA A 22 -15.10 11.54 -14.09
N GLN A 23 -14.59 12.68 -14.59
CA GLN A 23 -13.71 12.69 -15.76
C GLN A 23 -12.36 12.02 -15.45
N ILE A 24 -11.73 12.39 -14.34
CA ILE A 24 -10.45 11.79 -13.90
C ILE A 24 -10.58 10.28 -13.72
N GLU A 25 -11.66 9.82 -13.10
CA GLU A 25 -11.93 8.38 -12.97
C GLU A 25 -12.03 7.69 -14.33
N ARG A 26 -12.71 8.30 -15.30
CA ARG A 26 -12.77 7.76 -16.68
C ARG A 26 -11.40 7.73 -17.35
N ASP A 27 -10.61 8.78 -17.19
CA ASP A 27 -9.26 8.88 -17.79
C ASP A 27 -8.33 7.81 -17.23
N ILE A 28 -8.39 7.56 -15.93
CA ILE A 28 -7.61 6.53 -15.25
C ILE A 28 -8.13 5.13 -15.62
N LEU A 29 -9.44 4.87 -15.52
CA LEU A 29 -10.07 3.59 -15.86
C LEU A 29 -9.96 3.24 -17.35
N GLY A 30 -9.85 4.25 -18.22
CA GLY A 30 -9.62 4.05 -19.65
C GLY A 30 -8.19 3.63 -20.00
N ARG A 31 -7.27 3.54 -19.04
CA ARG A 31 -5.92 3.00 -19.22
C ARG A 31 -5.93 1.47 -19.32
N THR A 32 -4.78 0.87 -19.64
CA THR A 32 -4.65 -0.58 -19.74
C THR A 32 -5.09 -1.26 -18.43
N PRO A 33 -6.05 -2.22 -18.49
CA PRO A 33 -6.52 -2.91 -17.29
C PRO A 33 -5.43 -3.72 -16.59
N GLU A 34 -5.60 -3.95 -15.28
CA GLU A 34 -4.67 -4.73 -14.45
C GLU A 34 -4.47 -6.19 -14.90
N HIS A 35 -5.35 -6.74 -15.73
CA HIS A 35 -5.25 -8.12 -16.24
C HIS A 35 -4.52 -8.24 -17.60
N ASP A 36 -4.07 -7.11 -18.17
CA ASP A 36 -3.36 -7.05 -19.44
C ASP A 36 -1.94 -6.49 -19.23
N ILE A 37 -1.28 -6.98 -18.17
CA ILE A 37 -0.03 -6.41 -17.65
C ILE A 37 1.17 -7.01 -18.38
N VAL A 38 2.07 -6.15 -18.79
CA VAL A 38 3.49 -6.47 -19.01
C VAL A 38 4.23 -6.05 -17.73
N PRO A 39 4.68 -7.02 -16.89
CA PRO A 39 5.34 -6.72 -15.63
C PRO A 39 6.64 -5.94 -15.86
N THR A 40 6.69 -4.69 -15.42
CA THR A 40 7.88 -3.83 -15.45
C THR A 40 7.70 -2.66 -14.50
N LEU A 41 8.81 -2.16 -13.96
CA LEU A 41 8.87 -0.91 -13.20
C LEU A 41 9.31 0.27 -14.07
N ASP A 42 9.68 0.06 -15.33
CA ASP A 42 10.32 1.09 -16.16
C ASP A 42 9.42 2.31 -16.37
N ARG A 43 8.15 2.09 -16.68
CA ARG A 43 7.20 3.18 -16.95
C ARG A 43 6.94 4.01 -15.69
N VAL A 44 6.63 3.34 -14.57
CA VAL A 44 6.37 4.04 -13.32
C VAL A 44 7.63 4.71 -12.78
N SER A 45 8.81 4.11 -12.92
CA SER A 45 10.10 4.72 -12.56
C SER A 45 10.40 5.97 -13.40
N ALA A 46 10.10 5.92 -14.70
CA ALA A 46 10.22 7.07 -15.58
C ALA A 46 9.29 8.22 -15.15
N ALA A 47 8.04 7.91 -14.78
CA ALA A 47 7.11 8.90 -14.25
C ALA A 47 7.62 9.50 -12.94
N MET A 48 8.08 8.67 -11.98
CA MET A 48 8.67 9.16 -10.72
C MET A 48 9.83 10.11 -10.97
N THR A 49 10.77 9.73 -11.83
CA THR A 49 11.93 10.59 -12.15
C THR A 49 11.51 11.93 -12.75
N LEU A 50 10.52 11.94 -13.65
CA LEU A 50 10.01 13.17 -14.24
C LEU A 50 9.26 14.05 -13.23
N MET A 51 8.69 13.45 -12.19
CA MET A 51 8.04 14.14 -11.07
C MET A 51 9.03 14.60 -9.98
N GLY A 52 10.33 14.30 -10.11
CA GLY A 52 11.35 14.64 -9.13
C GLY A 52 11.44 13.67 -7.96
N ASP A 53 11.11 12.40 -8.18
CA ASP A 53 11.18 11.29 -7.21
C ASP A 53 10.39 11.53 -5.92
N PRO A 54 9.06 11.83 -5.99
CA PRO A 54 8.24 12.15 -4.82
C PRO A 54 8.25 11.04 -3.77
N GLN A 55 8.37 9.76 -4.19
CA GLN A 55 8.43 8.60 -3.30
C GLN A 55 9.64 8.57 -2.35
N ARG A 56 10.63 9.44 -2.54
CA ARG A 56 11.81 9.56 -1.68
C ARG A 56 11.66 10.62 -0.57
N THR A 57 10.52 11.31 -0.51
CA THR A 57 10.32 12.41 0.44
C THR A 57 9.74 11.96 1.78
N PHE A 58 9.33 10.71 1.91
CA PHE A 58 8.73 10.10 3.09
C PHE A 58 9.25 8.68 3.31
N ARG A 59 9.04 8.12 4.50
CA ARG A 59 9.30 6.70 4.79
C ARG A 59 8.21 5.82 4.21
N VAL A 60 8.54 4.56 3.87
CA VAL A 60 7.59 3.64 3.28
C VAL A 60 7.50 2.34 4.07
N ILE A 61 6.27 2.00 4.47
CA ILE A 61 5.90 0.68 4.95
C ILE A 61 5.10 0.01 3.84
N GLN A 62 5.67 -1.01 3.22
CA GLN A 62 5.02 -1.72 2.12
C GLN A 62 4.44 -3.04 2.61
N VAL A 63 3.20 -3.34 2.23
CA VAL A 63 2.46 -4.52 2.71
C VAL A 63 2.08 -5.41 1.54
N THR A 64 2.59 -6.65 1.52
CA THR A 64 2.21 -7.70 0.56
C THR A 64 1.65 -8.93 1.26
N GLY A 65 1.20 -9.91 0.49
CA GLY A 65 0.63 -11.18 0.93
C GLY A 65 -0.58 -11.57 0.08
N THR A 66 -1.22 -12.67 0.43
CA THR A 66 -2.47 -13.08 -0.23
C THR A 66 -3.67 -12.51 0.50
N ASN A 67 -3.75 -12.73 1.80
CA ASN A 67 -4.87 -12.31 2.64
C ASN A 67 -4.41 -11.27 3.68
N GLY A 68 -5.31 -10.35 4.03
CA GLY A 68 -5.10 -9.41 5.14
C GLY A 68 -4.35 -8.13 4.80
N LYS A 69 -3.85 -7.92 3.59
CA LYS A 69 -3.09 -6.72 3.19
C LYS A 69 -3.78 -5.42 3.61
N THR A 70 -5.02 -5.19 3.15
CA THR A 70 -5.76 -3.95 3.40
C THR A 70 -6.02 -3.73 4.90
N SER A 71 -6.36 -4.79 5.64
CA SER A 71 -6.60 -4.70 7.10
C SER A 71 -5.31 -4.33 7.82
N THR A 72 -4.19 -4.98 7.50
CA THR A 72 -2.86 -4.70 8.05
C THR A 72 -2.45 -3.26 7.75
N THR A 73 -2.57 -2.82 6.49
CA THR A 73 -2.27 -1.45 6.07
C THR A 73 -3.04 -0.42 6.89
N ARG A 74 -4.34 -0.65 7.14
CA ARG A 74 -5.18 0.24 7.95
C ARG A 74 -4.79 0.22 9.44
N MET A 75 -4.44 -0.94 9.99
CA MET A 75 -3.99 -1.06 11.38
C MET A 75 -2.65 -0.34 11.59
N ILE A 76 -1.69 -0.54 10.70
CA ILE A 76 -0.39 0.15 10.76
C ILE A 76 -0.59 1.67 10.68
N GLU A 77 -1.43 2.15 9.74
CA GLU A 77 -1.75 3.58 9.64
C GLU A 77 -2.31 4.13 10.95
N ALA A 78 -3.29 3.43 11.55
CA ALA A 78 -3.89 3.86 12.81
C ALA A 78 -2.86 3.94 13.94
N LEU A 79 -1.96 2.95 14.05
CA LEU A 79 -0.88 2.95 15.03
C LEU A 79 0.12 4.09 14.79
N CYS A 80 0.55 4.32 13.54
CA CYS A 80 1.44 5.43 13.21
C CYS A 80 0.82 6.79 13.60
N ARG A 81 -0.48 6.97 13.37
CA ARG A 81 -1.20 8.19 13.75
C ARG A 81 -1.27 8.38 15.27
N GLU A 82 -1.51 7.31 16.04
CA GLU A 82 -1.49 7.36 17.51
C GLU A 82 -0.11 7.71 18.05
N HIS A 83 0.95 7.41 17.30
CA HIS A 83 2.31 7.87 17.60
C HIS A 83 2.59 9.31 17.13
N GLY A 84 1.60 10.01 16.60
CA GLY A 84 1.70 11.41 16.17
C GLY A 84 2.36 11.61 14.81
N LEU A 85 2.53 10.55 14.03
CA LEU A 85 3.05 10.64 12.66
C LEU A 85 1.95 11.06 11.70
N ARG A 86 2.31 11.89 10.73
CA ARG A 86 1.47 12.22 9.59
C ARG A 86 1.55 11.10 8.56
N THR A 87 0.40 10.54 8.19
CA THR A 87 0.37 9.30 7.39
C THR A 87 -0.22 9.50 6.01
N GLY A 88 0.39 8.82 5.01
CA GLY A 88 -0.24 8.49 3.75
C GLY A 88 -0.65 7.02 3.74
N ARG A 89 -1.79 6.70 3.14
CA ARG A 89 -2.19 5.30 2.91
C ARG A 89 -2.62 5.09 1.48
N PHE A 90 -2.08 4.03 0.86
CA PHE A 90 -2.52 3.52 -0.43
C PHE A 90 -3.05 2.10 -0.29
N THR A 91 -4.30 1.86 -0.75
CA THR A 91 -4.96 0.54 -0.67
C THR A 91 -5.68 0.18 -1.97
N SER A 92 -5.87 -1.11 -2.23
CA SER A 92 -6.61 -1.63 -3.38
C SER A 92 -7.35 -2.95 -3.06
N PRO A 93 -8.52 -3.19 -3.69
CA PRO A 93 -9.33 -2.26 -4.47
C PRO A 93 -10.13 -1.28 -3.61
N HIS A 94 -10.87 -0.35 -4.23
CA HIS A 94 -11.90 0.46 -3.55
C HIS A 94 -13.27 -0.23 -3.60
N LEU A 95 -14.17 0.17 -2.70
CA LEU A 95 -15.54 -0.34 -2.65
C LEU A 95 -16.54 0.57 -3.34
N HIS A 96 -16.46 1.87 -3.13
CA HIS A 96 -17.42 2.85 -3.63
C HIS A 96 -16.78 3.96 -4.47
N SER A 97 -15.61 4.45 -4.09
CA SER A 97 -14.95 5.58 -4.75
C SER A 97 -13.44 5.34 -4.87
N MET A 98 -12.88 5.69 -6.01
CA MET A 98 -11.44 5.65 -6.25
C MET A 98 -10.63 6.43 -5.20
N ARG A 99 -11.20 7.46 -4.60
CA ARG A 99 -10.60 8.25 -3.53
C ARG A 99 -10.27 7.45 -2.27
N GLU A 100 -10.98 6.33 -2.03
CA GLU A 100 -10.68 5.42 -0.91
C GLU A 100 -9.29 4.82 -0.98
N ARG A 101 -8.71 4.75 -2.20
CA ARG A 101 -7.38 4.18 -2.42
C ARG A 101 -6.26 5.08 -1.90
N ILE A 102 -6.50 6.39 -1.80
CA ILE A 102 -5.49 7.38 -1.38
C ILE A 102 -6.04 8.15 -0.19
N ALA A 103 -5.43 7.95 0.97
CA ALA A 103 -5.83 8.63 2.20
C ALA A 103 -4.64 9.37 2.83
N VAL A 104 -4.93 10.45 3.52
CA VAL A 104 -3.98 11.20 4.34
C VAL A 104 -4.58 11.33 5.73
N ASP A 105 -3.78 11.01 6.75
CA ASP A 105 -4.20 11.03 8.15
C ASP A 105 -5.51 10.25 8.42
N GLY A 106 -5.67 9.10 7.74
CA GLY A 106 -6.79 8.18 7.89
C GLY A 106 -8.01 8.50 7.04
N GLU A 107 -8.09 9.67 6.43
CA GLU A 107 -9.24 10.11 5.65
C GLU A 107 -8.95 10.08 4.13
N PRO A 108 -9.89 9.61 3.30
CA PRO A 108 -9.75 9.72 1.85
C PRO A 108 -9.45 11.15 1.42
N VAL A 109 -8.46 11.33 0.56
CA VAL A 109 -8.03 12.66 0.13
C VAL A 109 -9.21 13.45 -0.46
N ALA A 110 -9.27 14.76 -0.20
CA ALA A 110 -10.30 15.64 -0.73
C ALA A 110 -10.30 15.63 -2.28
N ALA A 111 -11.48 15.74 -2.88
CA ALA A 111 -11.61 15.70 -4.33
C ALA A 111 -10.80 16.80 -5.01
N GLU A 112 -10.79 17.98 -4.42
CA GLU A 112 -10.11 19.16 -4.92
C GLU A 112 -8.59 18.95 -4.97
N ILE A 113 -8.01 18.35 -3.92
CA ILE A 113 -6.58 18.00 -3.86
C ILE A 113 -6.25 16.96 -4.91
N LEU A 114 -7.08 15.92 -5.05
CA LEU A 114 -6.86 14.86 -6.04
C LEU A 114 -6.94 15.42 -7.46
N ILE A 115 -7.87 16.34 -7.75
CA ILE A 115 -7.99 17.01 -9.04
C ILE A 115 -6.73 17.84 -9.32
N GLU A 116 -6.28 18.65 -8.36
CA GLU A 116 -5.08 19.49 -8.49
C GLU A 116 -3.85 18.64 -8.79
N ARG A 117 -3.63 17.58 -8.01
CA ARG A 117 -2.49 16.66 -8.24
C ARG A 117 -2.59 15.90 -9.56
N TRP A 118 -3.80 15.50 -9.96
CA TRP A 118 -3.99 14.86 -11.26
C TRP A 118 -3.65 15.81 -12.42
N ASP A 119 -4.04 17.07 -12.35
CA ASP A 119 -3.75 18.05 -13.39
C ASP A 119 -2.23 18.29 -13.56
N GLU A 120 -1.43 18.04 -12.53
CA GLU A 120 0.05 18.07 -12.59
C GLU A 120 0.64 16.75 -13.07
N VAL A 121 0.09 15.62 -12.63
CA VAL A 121 0.62 14.27 -12.91
C VAL A 121 0.25 13.83 -14.33
N ALA A 122 -0.98 14.05 -14.79
CA ALA A 122 -1.47 13.54 -16.07
C ALA A 122 -0.58 13.92 -17.28
N PRO A 123 -0.09 15.16 -17.43
CA PRO A 123 0.82 15.50 -18.53
C PRO A 123 2.15 14.71 -18.50
N ILE A 124 2.62 14.35 -17.30
CA ILE A 124 3.84 13.53 -17.13
C ILE A 124 3.56 12.09 -17.57
N LEU A 125 2.41 11.53 -17.19
CA LEU A 125 2.01 10.20 -17.64
C LEU A 125 1.85 10.14 -19.16
N ASP A 126 1.28 11.17 -19.78
CA ASP A 126 1.15 11.26 -21.24
C ASP A 126 2.52 11.32 -21.94
N LEU A 127 3.51 11.97 -21.33
CA LEU A 127 4.87 11.98 -21.83
C LEU A 127 5.52 10.60 -21.75
N VAL A 128 5.33 9.87 -20.66
CA VAL A 128 5.80 8.48 -20.52
C VAL A 128 5.11 7.58 -21.55
N ASP A 129 3.79 7.69 -21.70
CA ASP A 129 3.02 6.93 -22.67
C ASP A 129 3.49 7.18 -24.10
N ALA A 130 3.80 8.43 -24.46
CA ALA A 130 4.35 8.78 -25.76
C ALA A 130 5.74 8.15 -26.02
N ARG A 131 6.59 8.07 -24.99
CA ARG A 131 7.90 7.39 -25.09
C ARG A 131 7.73 5.88 -25.25
N SER A 132 6.85 5.25 -24.48
CA SER A 132 6.53 3.83 -24.59
C SER A 132 5.99 3.50 -25.99
N ALA A 133 5.12 4.34 -26.55
CA ALA A 133 4.59 4.14 -27.90
C ALA A 133 5.68 4.18 -28.98
N VAL A 134 6.68 5.06 -28.85
CA VAL A 134 7.84 5.11 -29.78
C VAL A 134 8.69 3.85 -29.65
N ALA A 135 8.80 3.27 -28.45
CA ALA A 135 9.51 2.01 -28.20
C ALA A 135 8.70 0.76 -28.61
N GLY A 136 7.44 0.91 -29.01
CA GLY A 136 6.54 -0.22 -29.30
C GLY A 136 6.03 -0.93 -28.04
N GLU A 137 6.07 -0.26 -26.89
CA GLU A 137 5.65 -0.76 -25.60
C GLU A 137 4.22 -0.28 -25.28
N SER A 138 3.58 -0.94 -24.30
CA SER A 138 2.29 -0.53 -23.80
C SER A 138 2.40 0.76 -22.97
N ARG A 139 1.33 1.56 -22.97
CA ARG A 139 1.21 2.73 -22.08
C ARG A 139 1.08 2.32 -20.61
N MET A 140 1.25 3.26 -19.71
CA MET A 140 1.06 3.06 -18.28
C MET A 140 -0.34 2.50 -17.97
N THR A 141 -0.38 1.52 -17.08
CA THR A 141 -1.63 0.89 -16.63
C THR A 141 -2.42 1.81 -15.70
N PHE A 142 -3.67 1.44 -15.48
CA PHE A 142 -4.53 2.04 -14.46
C PHE A 142 -3.84 2.10 -13.08
N PHE A 143 -3.22 0.98 -12.65
CA PHE A 143 -2.60 0.88 -11.33
C PHE A 143 -1.34 1.72 -11.22
N GLU A 144 -0.48 1.72 -12.24
CA GLU A 144 0.71 2.58 -12.30
C GLU A 144 0.36 4.07 -12.21
N ALA A 145 -0.72 4.49 -12.89
CA ALA A 145 -1.19 5.87 -12.83
C ALA A 145 -1.70 6.25 -11.43
N LEU A 146 -2.40 5.34 -10.74
CA LEU A 146 -2.85 5.56 -9.37
C LEU A 146 -1.70 5.62 -8.37
N VAL A 147 -0.69 4.77 -8.51
CA VAL A 147 0.51 4.82 -7.67
C VAL A 147 1.25 6.15 -7.85
N ALA A 148 1.42 6.60 -9.11
CA ALA A 148 2.03 7.89 -9.38
C ALA A 148 1.27 9.05 -8.73
N LEU A 149 -0.06 9.06 -8.86
CA LEU A 149 -0.91 10.05 -8.22
C LEU A 149 -0.82 10.00 -6.68
N ALA A 150 -0.82 8.79 -6.09
CA ALA A 150 -0.71 8.62 -4.63
C ALA A 150 0.59 9.21 -4.08
N TYR A 151 1.72 8.90 -4.74
CA TYR A 151 3.02 9.41 -4.28
C TYR A 151 3.14 10.92 -4.46
N ALA A 152 2.55 11.51 -5.50
CA ALA A 152 2.45 12.96 -5.65
C ALA A 152 1.64 13.59 -4.51
N VAL A 153 0.49 13.00 -4.17
CA VAL A 153 -0.35 13.45 -3.05
C VAL A 153 0.41 13.38 -1.72
N PHE A 154 1.11 12.29 -1.46
CA PHE A 154 1.84 12.10 -0.20
C PHE A 154 3.02 13.07 -0.04
N ALA A 155 3.73 13.35 -1.12
CA ALA A 155 4.81 14.33 -1.12
C ALA A 155 4.28 15.76 -0.88
N ASP A 156 3.16 16.13 -1.52
CA ASP A 156 2.53 17.44 -1.34
C ASP A 156 1.92 17.61 0.05
N ALA A 157 1.37 16.54 0.61
CA ALA A 157 0.81 16.52 1.97
C ALA A 157 1.87 16.45 3.08
N PRO A 158 3.14 16.57 2.85
CA PRO A 158 4.36 16.15 3.52
C PRO A 158 4.12 15.13 4.64
N VAL A 159 3.74 13.90 4.23
CA VAL A 159 3.56 12.81 5.20
C VAL A 159 4.91 12.33 5.75
N ASP A 160 4.95 11.89 7.00
CA ASP A 160 6.14 11.30 7.61
C ASP A 160 6.36 9.87 7.09
N VAL A 161 5.26 9.13 6.92
CA VAL A 161 5.27 7.74 6.49
C VAL A 161 4.08 7.42 5.59
N ALA A 162 4.34 6.70 4.50
CA ALA A 162 3.32 6.12 3.64
C ALA A 162 3.20 4.62 3.89
N ILE A 163 1.98 4.15 4.15
CA ILE A 163 1.65 2.75 4.29
C ILE A 163 1.01 2.31 2.99
N VAL A 164 1.70 1.43 2.24
CA VAL A 164 1.40 1.15 0.85
C VAL A 164 1.09 -0.33 0.65
N GLU A 165 -0.15 -0.62 0.30
CA GLU A 165 -0.59 -1.97 -0.08
C GLU A 165 -0.13 -2.29 -1.51
N VAL A 166 0.55 -3.42 -1.69
CA VAL A 166 0.93 -3.98 -2.99
C VAL A 166 -0.33 -4.44 -3.73
N GLY A 167 -0.47 -4.07 -4.98
CA GLY A 167 -1.57 -4.51 -5.82
C GLY A 167 -1.46 -6.00 -6.15
N MET A 168 -0.32 -6.42 -6.70
CA MET A 168 -0.07 -7.81 -7.07
C MET A 168 1.43 -8.14 -7.03
N GLY A 169 1.79 -9.30 -6.44
CA GLY A 169 3.17 -9.74 -6.38
C GLY A 169 4.00 -8.92 -5.41
N GLY A 170 5.07 -8.34 -5.89
CA GLY A 170 6.01 -7.53 -5.10
C GLY A 170 7.13 -6.95 -5.96
N THR A 171 7.92 -7.80 -6.60
CA THR A 171 9.13 -7.39 -7.35
C THR A 171 8.84 -6.33 -8.42
N TRP A 172 7.78 -6.53 -9.19
CA TRP A 172 7.40 -5.66 -10.32
C TRP A 172 6.12 -4.86 -10.08
N ASP A 173 5.57 -4.91 -8.88
CA ASP A 173 4.42 -4.08 -8.53
C ASP A 173 4.79 -2.59 -8.58
N ALA A 174 3.91 -1.77 -9.14
CA ALA A 174 4.18 -0.35 -9.31
C ALA A 174 4.55 0.37 -8.00
N THR A 175 4.04 -0.12 -6.87
CA THR A 175 4.36 0.43 -5.55
C THR A 175 5.82 0.24 -5.17
N SER A 176 6.52 -0.75 -5.75
CA SER A 176 7.91 -1.10 -5.43
C SER A 176 8.96 -0.15 -6.02
N VAL A 177 8.55 0.90 -6.76
CA VAL A 177 9.43 2.04 -7.08
C VAL A 177 9.84 2.84 -5.84
N ALA A 178 9.10 2.73 -4.76
CA ALA A 178 9.48 3.24 -3.45
C ALA A 178 10.10 2.08 -2.66
N HIS A 179 11.41 2.15 -2.43
CA HIS A 179 12.08 1.17 -1.59
C HIS A 179 11.51 1.20 -0.18
N ALA A 180 11.01 0.06 0.30
CA ALA A 180 10.42 -0.04 1.61
C ALA A 180 11.46 0.08 2.72
N ASP A 181 11.24 0.98 3.69
CA ASP A 181 11.97 0.97 4.96
C ASP A 181 11.52 -0.23 5.83
N VAL A 182 10.23 -0.57 5.73
CA VAL A 182 9.65 -1.74 6.38
C VAL A 182 8.83 -2.53 5.35
N ALA A 183 9.16 -3.80 5.17
CA ALA A 183 8.47 -4.76 4.31
C ALA A 183 7.61 -5.69 5.18
N VAL A 184 6.31 -5.64 5.03
CA VAL A 184 5.36 -6.48 5.78
C VAL A 184 4.79 -7.55 4.86
N VAL A 185 4.98 -8.82 5.24
CA VAL A 185 4.48 -9.97 4.48
C VAL A 185 3.40 -10.67 5.30
N THR A 186 2.14 -10.47 4.92
CA THR A 186 0.98 -11.16 5.49
C THR A 186 0.92 -12.62 4.98
N PRO A 187 0.04 -13.49 5.49
CA PRO A 187 0.01 -14.88 5.04
C PRO A 187 -0.12 -15.03 3.52
N ILE A 188 0.73 -15.90 2.96
CA ILE A 188 0.78 -16.22 1.53
C ILE A 188 0.04 -17.53 1.27
N ASP A 189 -0.80 -17.53 0.23
CA ASP A 189 -1.54 -18.67 -0.28
C ASP A 189 -1.68 -18.57 -1.81
N LEU A 190 -2.29 -19.54 -2.44
CA LEU A 190 -2.54 -19.53 -3.87
C LEU A 190 -3.48 -18.38 -4.25
N ASP A 191 -2.99 -17.47 -5.07
CA ASP A 191 -3.75 -16.34 -5.62
C ASP A 191 -3.06 -15.82 -6.88
N HIS A 192 -3.82 -15.21 -7.79
CA HIS A 192 -3.30 -14.65 -9.05
C HIS A 192 -2.37 -15.60 -9.82
N MET A 193 -2.65 -16.91 -9.82
CA MET A 193 -1.79 -17.98 -10.35
C MET A 193 -1.38 -17.77 -11.82
N HIS A 194 -2.21 -17.05 -12.59
CA HIS A 194 -1.92 -16.73 -13.98
C HIS A 194 -0.69 -15.82 -14.15
N PHE A 195 -0.42 -14.95 -13.17
CA PHE A 195 0.66 -13.97 -13.19
C PHE A 195 1.85 -14.35 -12.28
N LEU A 196 1.55 -14.90 -11.12
CA LEU A 196 2.55 -15.14 -10.07
C LEU A 196 3.10 -16.56 -10.07
N GLY A 197 2.53 -17.46 -10.88
CA GLY A 197 2.90 -18.87 -10.90
C GLY A 197 1.88 -19.79 -10.23
N SER A 198 2.02 -21.09 -10.47
CA SER A 198 1.04 -22.10 -10.06
C SER A 198 1.33 -22.74 -8.70
N THR A 199 2.39 -22.33 -8.01
CA THR A 199 2.77 -22.85 -6.69
C THR A 199 2.88 -21.72 -5.68
N VAL A 200 2.69 -22.04 -4.40
CA VAL A 200 2.80 -21.06 -3.32
C VAL A 200 4.24 -20.54 -3.18
N GLU A 201 5.23 -21.33 -3.54
CA GLU A 201 6.65 -20.97 -3.53
C GLU A 201 6.97 -19.93 -4.61
N ALA A 202 6.41 -20.05 -5.82
CA ALA A 202 6.55 -19.07 -6.88
C ALA A 202 5.93 -17.74 -6.47
N ILE A 203 4.73 -17.78 -5.89
CA ILE A 203 4.05 -16.60 -5.35
C ILE A 203 4.86 -15.96 -4.22
N ALA A 204 5.44 -16.76 -3.33
CA ALA A 204 6.30 -16.28 -2.24
C ALA A 204 7.55 -15.58 -2.76
N SER A 205 8.22 -16.17 -3.76
CA SER A 205 9.41 -15.58 -4.39
C SER A 205 9.10 -14.20 -5.01
N GLU A 206 7.96 -14.06 -5.67
CA GLU A 206 7.54 -12.78 -6.24
C GLU A 206 7.21 -11.75 -5.15
N LYS A 207 6.49 -12.16 -4.10
CA LYS A 207 6.15 -11.28 -2.97
C LYS A 207 7.37 -10.87 -2.14
N ALA A 208 8.37 -11.75 -2.02
CA ALA A 208 9.63 -11.46 -1.34
C ALA A 208 10.38 -10.27 -1.94
N GLY A 209 10.05 -9.88 -3.19
CA GLY A 209 10.68 -8.74 -3.87
C GLY A 209 10.51 -7.39 -3.19
N ILE A 210 9.53 -7.22 -2.29
CA ILE A 210 9.41 -5.98 -1.49
C ILE A 210 10.47 -5.89 -0.37
N ILE A 211 11.11 -7.01 -0.02
CA ILE A 211 12.20 -7.04 0.97
C ILE A 211 13.47 -6.59 0.25
N THR A 212 13.93 -5.40 0.60
CA THR A 212 15.07 -4.73 -0.02
C THR A 212 16.23 -4.54 0.94
N GLU A 213 17.39 -4.18 0.42
CA GLU A 213 18.59 -3.92 1.22
C GLU A 213 18.33 -2.88 2.32
N GLY A 214 18.70 -3.22 3.56
CA GLY A 214 18.56 -2.35 4.73
C GLY A 214 17.14 -2.21 5.27
N SER A 215 16.14 -2.88 4.68
CA SER A 215 14.77 -2.87 5.20
C SER A 215 14.60 -3.71 6.47
N SER A 216 13.54 -3.43 7.23
CA SER A 216 13.05 -4.33 8.27
C SER A 216 11.93 -5.20 7.67
N ALA A 217 12.09 -6.52 7.68
CA ALA A 217 11.10 -7.48 7.18
C ALA A 217 10.25 -8.02 8.33
N ILE A 218 8.94 -7.74 8.32
CA ILE A 218 7.96 -8.26 9.27
C ILE A 218 7.22 -9.41 8.60
N LEU A 219 7.41 -10.63 9.10
CA LEU A 219 6.88 -11.84 8.48
C LEU A 219 5.79 -12.47 9.35
N ALA A 220 4.57 -12.53 8.85
CA ALA A 220 3.51 -13.32 9.46
C ALA A 220 3.86 -14.81 9.45
N ALA A 221 3.14 -15.62 10.24
CA ALA A 221 3.26 -17.07 10.19
C ALA A 221 2.98 -17.59 8.78
N GLN A 222 3.83 -18.48 8.28
CA GLN A 222 3.81 -19.02 6.92
C GLN A 222 3.97 -20.54 6.93
N PRO A 223 3.56 -21.26 5.86
CA PRO A 223 4.03 -22.62 5.63
C PRO A 223 5.57 -22.68 5.53
N ASP A 224 6.19 -23.79 5.97
CA ASP A 224 7.65 -23.91 6.03
C ASP A 224 8.35 -23.56 4.71
N SER A 225 7.86 -24.06 3.58
CA SER A 225 8.44 -23.78 2.25
C SER A 225 8.39 -22.30 1.87
N VAL A 226 7.37 -21.56 2.30
CA VAL A 226 7.24 -20.12 2.10
C VAL A 226 8.15 -19.36 3.05
N ALA A 227 8.22 -19.80 4.32
CA ALA A 227 9.09 -19.18 5.32
C ALA A 227 10.56 -19.24 4.90
N GLU A 228 11.01 -20.39 4.40
CA GLU A 228 12.38 -20.56 3.88
C GLU A 228 12.72 -19.52 2.79
N ILE A 229 11.85 -19.33 1.80
CA ILE A 229 12.05 -18.34 0.72
C ILE A 229 12.17 -16.93 1.26
N LEU A 230 11.30 -16.55 2.19
CA LEU A 230 11.34 -15.21 2.78
C LEU A 230 12.59 -14.99 3.65
N ILE A 231 13.04 -16.03 4.36
CA ILE A 231 14.26 -16.01 5.17
C ILE A 231 15.49 -15.88 4.26
N GLU A 232 15.59 -16.71 3.24
CA GLU A 232 16.67 -16.63 2.25
C GLU A 232 16.76 -15.24 1.62
N ARG A 233 15.60 -14.64 1.27
CA ARG A 233 15.56 -13.28 0.74
C ARG A 233 16.07 -12.24 1.74
N CYS A 234 15.71 -12.34 3.01
CA CYS A 234 16.22 -11.44 4.05
C CYS A 234 17.74 -11.54 4.18
N GLU A 235 18.28 -12.77 4.14
CA GLU A 235 19.72 -13.02 4.21
C GLU A 235 20.46 -12.48 2.98
N GLU A 236 19.91 -12.73 1.78
CA GLU A 236 20.46 -12.26 0.51
C GLU A 236 20.65 -10.73 0.48
N VAL A 237 19.65 -9.99 0.94
CA VAL A 237 19.66 -8.52 0.89
C VAL A 237 20.11 -7.85 2.20
N GLY A 238 20.43 -8.64 3.24
CA GLY A 238 20.84 -8.11 4.54
C GLY A 238 19.71 -7.37 5.28
N ALA A 239 18.45 -7.74 5.06
CA ALA A 239 17.31 -7.17 5.77
C ALA A 239 17.22 -7.67 7.22
N ILE A 240 16.73 -6.82 8.13
CA ILE A 240 16.50 -7.20 9.53
C ILE A 240 15.17 -7.94 9.62
N ARG A 241 15.21 -9.23 9.97
CA ARG A 241 14.02 -10.08 10.05
C ARG A 241 13.36 -10.06 11.43
N TYR A 242 12.03 -9.93 11.41
CA TYR A 242 11.13 -10.11 12.55
C TYR A 242 10.02 -11.07 12.14
N ALA A 243 10.01 -12.30 12.67
CA ALA A 243 9.02 -13.31 12.30
C ALA A 243 8.14 -13.68 13.49
N VAL A 244 6.86 -13.94 13.20
CA VAL A 244 5.92 -14.52 14.17
C VAL A 244 6.38 -15.90 14.57
N GLY A 245 6.34 -16.18 15.87
CA GLY A 245 6.90 -17.41 16.47
C GLY A 245 8.35 -17.28 16.95
N GLU A 246 9.10 -16.28 16.48
CA GLU A 246 10.45 -15.98 16.95
C GLU A 246 10.45 -14.79 17.92
N ARG A 247 10.34 -13.57 17.37
CA ARG A 247 10.38 -12.31 18.11
C ARG A 247 9.02 -11.69 18.32
N LEU A 248 8.06 -12.08 17.52
CA LEU A 248 6.67 -11.63 17.55
C LEU A 248 5.76 -12.80 17.90
N GLY A 249 4.65 -12.58 18.58
CA GLY A 249 3.72 -13.64 18.90
C GLY A 249 2.36 -13.19 19.41
N LEU A 250 1.36 -14.02 19.16
CA LEU A 250 0.06 -13.98 19.79
C LEU A 250 0.06 -15.02 20.91
N ASP A 251 0.36 -14.60 22.13
CA ASP A 251 0.57 -15.52 23.26
C ASP A 251 -0.77 -15.95 23.92
N ALA A 252 -1.81 -15.11 23.84
CA ALA A 252 -3.17 -15.49 24.25
C ALA A 252 -4.25 -14.82 23.38
N ARG A 253 -5.37 -15.52 23.24
CA ARG A 253 -6.57 -15.04 22.56
C ARG A 253 -7.81 -15.55 23.25
N GLU A 254 -8.69 -14.64 23.64
CA GLU A 254 -9.97 -14.96 24.23
C GLU A 254 -11.10 -14.26 23.45
N VAL A 255 -12.21 -14.97 23.23
CA VAL A 255 -13.41 -14.37 22.64
C VAL A 255 -14.11 -13.52 23.72
N ALA A 256 -14.32 -12.26 23.42
CA ALA A 256 -14.99 -11.31 24.31
C ALA A 256 -16.29 -10.80 23.68
N LEU A 257 -17.15 -10.17 24.48
CA LEU A 257 -18.37 -9.56 23.98
C LEU A 257 -18.03 -8.38 23.05
N GLY A 258 -18.39 -8.52 21.79
CA GLY A 258 -18.14 -7.49 20.75
C GLY A 258 -16.76 -7.53 20.13
N GLY A 259 -15.92 -8.56 20.40
CA GLY A 259 -14.57 -8.66 19.85
C GLY A 259 -13.74 -9.78 20.46
N GLN A 260 -12.46 -9.52 20.62
CA GLN A 260 -11.45 -10.44 21.14
C GLN A 260 -10.53 -9.72 22.12
N LEU A 261 -10.04 -10.44 23.13
CA LEU A 261 -9.00 -9.98 24.03
C LEU A 261 -7.70 -10.72 23.69
N LEU A 262 -6.62 -9.98 23.50
CA LEU A 262 -5.37 -10.51 22.99
C LEU A 262 -4.22 -10.19 23.95
N THR A 263 -3.25 -11.12 24.06
CA THR A 263 -1.91 -10.86 24.59
C THR A 263 -0.94 -10.99 23.43
N ILE A 264 -0.24 -9.90 23.10
CA ILE A 264 0.68 -9.81 21.97
C ILE A 264 2.09 -9.58 22.48
N ARG A 265 3.03 -10.38 21.98
CA ARG A 265 4.46 -10.18 22.20
C ARG A 265 5.05 -9.47 21.00
N GLY A 266 5.41 -8.21 21.21
CA GLY A 266 6.06 -7.36 20.20
C GLY A 266 7.58 -7.20 20.43
N ILE A 267 8.22 -6.41 19.56
CA ILE A 267 9.67 -6.13 19.64
C ILE A 267 10.03 -5.38 20.94
N ALA A 268 9.17 -4.48 21.40
CA ALA A 268 9.41 -3.64 22.57
C ALA A 268 8.95 -4.28 23.91
N GLY A 269 8.20 -5.37 23.85
CA GLY A 269 7.68 -6.06 25.04
C GLY A 269 6.40 -6.82 24.80
N GLU A 270 5.76 -7.20 25.91
CA GLU A 270 4.47 -7.90 25.93
C GLU A 270 3.36 -6.88 26.20
N TYR A 271 2.24 -7.05 25.50
CA TYR A 271 1.06 -6.19 25.58
C TYR A 271 -0.14 -7.05 25.92
N ASP A 272 -0.62 -6.92 27.15
CA ASP A 272 -1.74 -7.67 27.69
C ASP A 272 -3.06 -6.95 27.49
N GLU A 273 -4.16 -7.72 27.52
CA GLU A 273 -5.54 -7.22 27.55
C GLU A 273 -5.90 -6.27 26.37
N ILE A 274 -5.27 -6.44 25.22
CA ILE A 274 -5.61 -5.67 24.02
C ILE A 274 -6.98 -6.10 23.54
N PHE A 275 -7.96 -5.19 23.62
CA PHE A 275 -9.29 -5.43 23.07
C PHE A 275 -9.34 -5.08 21.58
N LEU A 276 -9.55 -6.08 20.74
CA LEU A 276 -9.77 -5.92 19.30
C LEU A 276 -11.27 -6.07 19.00
N PRO A 277 -12.00 -4.98 18.63
CA PRO A 277 -13.44 -5.02 18.35
C PRO A 277 -13.76 -5.62 16.97
N LEU A 278 -13.09 -6.71 16.63
CA LEU A 278 -13.22 -7.45 15.39
C LEU A 278 -13.30 -8.95 15.68
N HIS A 279 -14.02 -9.68 14.80
CA HIS A 279 -14.18 -11.12 14.91
C HIS A 279 -13.52 -11.81 13.71
N GLY A 280 -12.85 -12.94 13.96
CA GLY A 280 -12.28 -13.79 12.93
C GLY A 280 -10.77 -14.00 13.05
N HIS A 281 -10.33 -15.21 12.65
CA HIS A 281 -8.92 -15.59 12.68
C HIS A 281 -8.06 -14.79 11.70
N CYS A 282 -8.57 -14.45 10.51
CA CYS A 282 -7.82 -13.72 9.49
C CYS A 282 -7.30 -12.37 10.00
N LEU A 283 -8.04 -11.71 10.90
CA LEU A 283 -7.65 -10.41 11.45
C LEU A 283 -6.55 -10.52 12.51
N LEU A 284 -6.30 -11.70 13.06
CA LEU A 284 -5.22 -11.92 14.02
C LEU A 284 -3.85 -12.00 13.35
N TYR A 285 -3.78 -12.63 12.18
CA TYR A 285 -2.52 -12.70 11.42
C TYR A 285 -2.08 -11.33 10.90
N THR A 286 -3.01 -10.38 10.80
CA THR A 286 -2.72 -9.01 10.38
C THR A 286 -2.31 -8.11 11.54
N SER A 287 -2.76 -8.40 12.77
CA SER A 287 -2.38 -7.64 13.96
C SER A 287 -0.95 -7.93 14.42
N ASP A 288 -0.40 -9.10 14.11
CA ASP A 288 0.99 -9.45 14.45
C ASP A 288 2.02 -8.71 13.59
N ALA A 289 1.60 -8.18 12.44
CA ALA A 289 2.46 -7.42 11.52
C ALA A 289 2.40 -5.89 11.73
N ALA A 290 1.52 -5.42 12.62
CA ALA A 290 1.31 -3.99 12.86
C ALA A 290 2.08 -3.50 14.15
#